data_d346a4716342b9acf350852480d2fda6
#
_entry.id   d346a4716342b9acf350852480d2fda6
#
_cell.length_a   1.000
_cell.length_b   1.000
_cell.length_c   1.000
_cell.angle_alpha   90.00
_cell.angle_beta   90.00
_cell.angle_gamma   90.00
#
_symmetry.space_group_name_H-M   'P 1'
#
loop_
_entity.id
_entity.type
_entity.pdbx_description
1 polymer ?
#
loop_
_entity_poly.entity_id
_entity_poly.type
_entity_poly.pdbx_seq_one_letter_code
_entity_poly.pdbx_strand_id
1 'polypeptide(L)'
;MAKTATEKLRQNKATKKVVLDKDFAGIKAGQRMLVGTPQMMDAYIRKIPFGETRTMQRLRNELARRNKCDATCPVSTAIFVRISAEAAIEAMELGADIADVTPFWRIVGPDDKIAAKLNIDSEWIRQQRALEI
;
A
#
# COMPACT_ATOMS: atom_id res chain seq x y z
N MET A 1 -19.86 13.56 -6.50
CA MET A 1 -19.76 12.18 -6.05
C MET A 1 -18.35 11.84 -5.61
N ALA A 2 -18.22 11.07 -4.55
CA ALA A 2 -16.90 10.62 -4.11
C ALA A 2 -16.33 9.64 -5.15
N LYS A 3 -15.03 9.71 -5.36
CA LYS A 3 -14.34 8.78 -6.26
C LYS A 3 -14.29 7.38 -5.64
N THR A 4 -14.44 6.36 -6.49
CA THR A 4 -14.21 4.98 -6.07
C THR A 4 -12.72 4.76 -5.84
N ALA A 5 -12.36 3.67 -5.14
CA ALA A 5 -10.95 3.33 -4.94
C ALA A 5 -10.26 3.03 -6.28
N THR A 6 -10.97 2.40 -7.21
CA THR A 6 -10.43 2.14 -8.55
C THR A 6 -10.11 3.44 -9.28
N GLU A 7 -10.99 4.43 -9.19
CA GLU A 7 -10.75 5.74 -9.79
C GLU A 7 -9.55 6.44 -9.14
N LYS A 8 -9.45 6.39 -7.80
CA LYS A 8 -8.32 6.96 -7.07
C LYS A 8 -7.00 6.30 -7.47
N LEU A 9 -7.02 4.98 -7.66
CA LEU A 9 -5.83 4.23 -8.07
C LEU A 9 -5.38 4.66 -9.47
N ARG A 10 -6.32 4.93 -10.36
CA ARG A 10 -6.03 5.31 -11.75
C ARG A 10 -5.64 6.76 -11.93
N GLN A 11 -5.76 7.58 -10.89
CA GLN A 11 -5.35 8.99 -10.99
C GLN A 11 -3.86 9.08 -11.29
N ASN A 12 -3.52 9.94 -12.24
CA ASN A 12 -2.13 10.16 -12.63
C ASN A 12 -1.49 11.15 -11.64
N LYS A 13 -0.81 10.62 -10.63
CA LYS A 13 -0.10 11.42 -9.64
C LYS A 13 1.39 11.24 -9.81
N ALA A 14 2.15 12.31 -9.58
CA ALA A 14 3.60 12.25 -9.62
C ALA A 14 4.18 11.98 -8.24
N THR A 15 5.26 11.20 -8.18
CA THR A 15 6.04 11.05 -6.96
C THR A 15 6.73 12.37 -6.63
N LYS A 16 6.95 12.63 -5.34
CA LYS A 16 7.65 13.82 -4.87
C LYS A 16 8.80 13.40 -3.96
N LYS A 17 9.88 14.16 -4.01
CA LYS A 17 11.01 14.00 -3.11
C LYS A 17 11.19 15.33 -2.39
N VAL A 18 11.03 15.32 -1.08
CA VAL A 18 11.03 16.54 -0.26
C VAL A 18 12.16 16.48 0.76
N VAL A 19 13.01 17.48 0.78
CA VAL A 19 13.99 17.64 1.85
C VAL A 19 13.26 18.35 2.99
N LEU A 20 13.16 17.69 4.14
CA LEU A 20 12.41 18.22 5.27
C LEU A 20 13.15 19.37 5.93
N ASP A 21 12.43 20.45 6.23
CA ASP A 21 12.96 21.59 6.99
C ASP A 21 12.73 21.42 8.49
N LYS A 22 11.89 20.46 8.89
CA LYS A 22 11.65 20.10 10.29
C LYS A 22 11.24 18.63 10.36
N ASP A 23 11.33 18.05 11.57
CA ASP A 23 10.97 16.64 11.78
C ASP A 23 9.50 16.39 11.40
N PHE A 24 9.24 15.24 10.79
CA PHE A 24 7.88 14.85 10.38
C PHE A 24 7.73 13.34 10.48
N ALA A 25 6.75 12.87 11.23
CA ALA A 25 6.36 11.46 11.30
C ALA A 25 7.55 10.51 11.56
N GLY A 26 8.49 10.91 12.41
CA GLY A 26 9.68 10.13 12.73
C GLY A 26 10.84 10.32 11.76
N ILE A 27 10.65 11.09 10.70
CA ILE A 27 11.70 11.41 9.73
C ILE A 27 12.32 12.75 10.15
N LYS A 28 13.65 12.82 10.17
CA LYS A 28 14.36 13.98 10.70
C LYS A 28 14.50 15.09 9.68
N ALA A 29 14.55 16.34 10.18
CA ALA A 29 14.89 17.51 9.36
C ALA A 29 16.18 17.25 8.61
N GLY A 30 16.26 17.70 7.36
CA GLY A 30 17.42 17.53 6.49
C GLY A 30 17.38 16.23 5.68
N GLN A 31 16.55 15.28 6.05
CA GLN A 31 16.42 14.03 5.29
C GLN A 31 15.53 14.24 4.06
N ARG A 32 15.82 13.45 3.02
CA ARG A 32 15.01 13.44 1.80
C ARG A 32 13.90 12.41 1.97
N MET A 33 12.66 12.86 1.93
CA MET A 33 11.48 12.03 2.09
C MET A 33 10.81 11.79 0.74
N LEU A 34 10.51 10.52 0.46
CA LEU A 34 9.74 10.13 -0.71
C LEU A 34 8.25 10.21 -0.38
N VAL A 35 7.49 10.89 -1.23
CA VAL A 35 6.03 10.80 -1.24
C VAL A 35 5.65 10.05 -2.50
N GLY A 36 5.18 8.82 -2.36
CA GLY A 36 4.84 7.96 -3.48
C GLY A 36 3.46 8.25 -4.05
N THR A 37 2.91 7.28 -4.74
CA THR A 37 1.58 7.36 -5.34
C THR A 37 0.84 6.04 -5.09
N PRO A 38 -0.51 6.02 -5.21
CA PRO A 38 -1.24 4.77 -5.14
C PRO A 38 -0.74 3.73 -6.15
N GLN A 39 -0.40 4.16 -7.35
CA GLN A 39 0.10 3.27 -8.40
C GLN A 39 1.45 2.65 -8.02
N MET A 40 2.33 3.41 -7.40
CA MET A 40 3.62 2.91 -6.93
C MET A 40 3.44 1.82 -5.88
N MET A 41 2.51 2.02 -4.94
CA MET A 41 2.21 1.02 -3.91
C MET A 41 1.59 -0.23 -4.53
N ASP A 42 0.64 -0.05 -5.44
CA ASP A 42 -0.01 -1.15 -6.14
C ASP A 42 1.01 -2.00 -6.90
N ALA A 43 1.93 -1.37 -7.62
CA ALA A 43 2.97 -2.07 -8.37
C ALA A 43 3.89 -2.87 -7.43
N TYR A 44 4.25 -2.30 -6.29
CA TYR A 44 5.05 -3.00 -5.29
C TYR A 44 4.33 -4.25 -4.78
N ILE A 45 3.07 -4.10 -4.40
CA ILE A 45 2.28 -5.20 -3.83
C ILE A 45 2.12 -6.33 -4.84
N ARG A 46 1.89 -6.01 -6.10
CA ARG A 46 1.74 -7.03 -7.17
C ARG A 46 2.98 -7.90 -7.35
N LYS A 47 4.13 -7.41 -6.95
CA LYS A 47 5.40 -8.16 -7.06
C LYS A 47 5.71 -9.03 -5.86
N ILE A 48 4.92 -8.95 -4.80
CA ILE A 48 5.11 -9.83 -3.63
C ILE A 48 4.71 -11.25 -4.06
N PRO A 49 5.63 -12.22 -4.00
CA PRO A 49 5.34 -13.58 -4.48
C PRO A 49 4.26 -14.27 -3.64
N PHE A 50 3.58 -15.20 -4.29
CA PHE A 50 2.65 -16.11 -3.62
C PHE A 50 3.36 -16.80 -2.45
N GLY A 51 2.71 -16.85 -1.31
CA GLY A 51 3.25 -17.49 -0.12
C GLY A 51 4.17 -16.61 0.72
N GLU A 52 4.44 -15.39 0.27
CA GLU A 52 5.26 -14.43 1.02
C GLU A 52 4.43 -13.26 1.51
N THR A 53 4.90 -12.65 2.60
CA THR A 53 4.30 -11.43 3.13
C THR A 53 5.39 -10.37 3.28
N ARG A 54 4.98 -9.10 3.29
CA ARG A 54 5.86 -7.97 3.55
C ARG A 54 5.23 -7.08 4.61
N THR A 55 6.07 -6.40 5.37
CA THR A 55 5.59 -5.38 6.31
C THR A 55 5.53 -4.02 5.62
N MET A 56 4.73 -3.12 6.17
CA MET A 56 4.69 -1.73 5.70
C MET A 56 6.05 -1.06 5.85
N GLN A 57 6.78 -1.38 6.92
CA GLN A 57 8.12 -0.84 7.13
C GLN A 57 9.08 -1.29 6.02
N ARG A 58 9.02 -2.55 5.63
CA ARG A 58 9.87 -3.07 4.54
C ARG A 58 9.54 -2.39 3.21
N LEU A 59 8.26 -2.21 2.92
CA LEU A 59 7.81 -1.50 1.72
C LEU A 59 8.40 -0.09 1.68
N ARG A 60 8.26 0.65 2.79
CA ARG A 60 8.77 2.02 2.87
C ARG A 60 10.30 2.07 2.68
N ASN A 61 11.01 1.16 3.32
CA ASN A 61 12.47 1.12 3.23
C ASN A 61 12.94 0.80 1.81
N GLU A 62 12.32 -0.17 1.16
CA GLU A 62 12.69 -0.56 -0.20
C GLU A 62 12.39 0.55 -1.21
N LEU A 63 11.24 1.19 -1.10
CA LEU A 63 10.88 2.29 -2.01
C LEU A 63 11.79 3.51 -1.82
N ALA A 64 12.14 3.83 -0.57
CA ALA A 64 13.08 4.93 -0.32
C ALA A 64 14.43 4.64 -0.98
N ARG A 65 14.94 3.44 -0.81
CA ARG A 65 16.22 3.03 -1.39
C ARG A 65 16.20 3.11 -2.92
N ARG A 66 15.15 2.57 -3.53
CA ARG A 66 15.00 2.57 -5.00
C ARG A 66 14.92 3.98 -5.57
N ASN A 67 14.42 4.93 -4.81
CA ASN A 67 14.23 6.31 -5.23
C ASN A 67 15.30 7.25 -4.70
N LYS A 68 16.38 6.72 -4.11
CA LYS A 68 17.48 7.50 -3.57
C LYS A 68 17.03 8.53 -2.52
N CYS A 69 16.11 8.10 -1.67
CA CYS A 69 15.59 8.89 -0.55
C CYS A 69 16.00 8.23 0.77
N ASP A 70 16.00 9.03 1.84
CA ASP A 70 16.34 8.54 3.17
C ASP A 70 15.18 7.80 3.83
N ALA A 71 13.96 8.19 3.50
CA ALA A 71 12.75 7.60 4.07
C ALA A 71 11.57 7.82 3.14
N THR A 72 10.51 7.01 3.34
CA THR A 72 9.24 7.17 2.65
C THR A 72 8.20 7.65 3.65
N CYS A 73 7.39 8.62 3.25
CA CYS A 73 6.33 9.17 4.11
C CYS A 73 5.39 8.07 4.60
N PRO A 74 5.30 7.82 5.92
CA PRO A 74 4.44 6.74 6.43
C PRO A 74 2.95 7.07 6.31
N VAL A 75 2.59 8.34 6.39
CA VAL A 75 1.19 8.77 6.34
C VAL A 75 0.60 8.55 4.95
N SER A 76 1.24 9.06 3.91
CA SER A 76 0.76 8.90 2.54
C SER A 76 0.85 7.44 2.09
N THR A 77 1.88 6.71 2.53
CA THR A 77 2.02 5.28 2.22
C THR A 77 0.80 4.50 2.70
N ALA A 78 0.38 4.72 3.95
CA ALA A 78 -0.79 4.04 4.51
C ALA A 78 -2.06 4.35 3.71
N ILE A 79 -2.25 5.62 3.34
CA ILE A 79 -3.40 6.04 2.53
C ILE A 79 -3.39 5.35 1.17
N PHE A 80 -2.22 5.33 0.51
CA PHE A 80 -2.11 4.79 -0.85
C PHE A 80 -2.19 3.26 -0.90
N VAL A 81 -1.64 2.57 0.10
CA VAL A 81 -1.81 1.12 0.23
C VAL A 81 -3.28 0.78 0.45
N ARG A 82 -3.98 1.57 1.27
CA ARG A 82 -5.42 1.38 1.48
C ARG A 82 -6.19 1.55 0.17
N ILE A 83 -5.86 2.55 -0.65
CA ILE A 83 -6.50 2.75 -1.95
C ILE A 83 -6.30 1.52 -2.84
N SER A 84 -5.07 0.99 -2.90
CA SER A 84 -4.77 -0.21 -3.69
C SER A 84 -5.59 -1.41 -3.20
N ALA A 85 -5.67 -1.62 -1.89
CA ALA A 85 -6.45 -2.72 -1.31
C ALA A 85 -7.94 -2.56 -1.59
N GLU A 86 -8.47 -1.36 -1.42
CA GLU A 86 -9.89 -1.08 -1.67
C GLU A 86 -10.25 -1.27 -3.15
N ALA A 87 -9.35 -0.90 -4.06
CA ALA A 87 -9.56 -1.13 -5.49
C ALA A 87 -9.61 -2.63 -5.82
N ALA A 88 -8.77 -3.45 -5.18
CA ALA A 88 -8.81 -4.90 -5.34
C ALA A 88 -10.14 -5.48 -4.84
N ILE A 89 -10.62 -5.00 -3.68
CA ILE A 89 -11.89 -5.44 -3.11
C ILE A 89 -13.05 -5.05 -4.04
N GLU A 90 -13.06 -3.83 -4.55
CA GLU A 90 -14.08 -3.39 -5.52
C GLU A 90 -14.10 -4.30 -6.75
N ALA A 91 -12.92 -4.63 -7.28
CA ALA A 91 -12.83 -5.51 -8.44
C ALA A 91 -13.42 -6.89 -8.16
N MET A 92 -13.13 -7.45 -6.98
CA MET A 92 -13.69 -8.74 -6.59
C MET A 92 -15.21 -8.68 -6.42
N GLU A 93 -15.74 -7.59 -5.89
CA GLU A 93 -17.19 -7.38 -5.76
C GLU A 93 -17.85 -7.32 -7.12
N LEU A 94 -17.14 -6.87 -8.15
CA LEU A 94 -17.62 -6.82 -9.52
C LEU A 94 -17.38 -8.12 -10.30
N GLY A 95 -16.90 -9.16 -9.63
CA GLY A 95 -16.73 -10.48 -10.22
C GLY A 95 -15.31 -10.83 -10.67
N ALA A 96 -14.32 -10.00 -10.41
CA ALA A 96 -12.94 -10.33 -10.75
C ALA A 96 -12.44 -11.53 -9.95
N ASP A 97 -11.63 -12.37 -10.60
CA ASP A 97 -11.00 -13.52 -9.96
C ASP A 97 -9.91 -13.01 -9.01
N ILE A 98 -9.77 -13.67 -7.87
CA ILE A 98 -8.75 -13.33 -6.88
C ILE A 98 -7.33 -13.35 -7.47
N ALA A 99 -7.08 -14.19 -8.48
CA ALA A 99 -5.80 -14.27 -9.17
C ALA A 99 -5.48 -13.02 -9.99
N ASP A 100 -6.50 -12.22 -10.30
CA ASP A 100 -6.36 -11.05 -11.18
C ASP A 100 -6.29 -9.72 -10.41
N VAL A 101 -6.48 -9.75 -9.10
CA VAL A 101 -6.46 -8.53 -8.29
C VAL A 101 -5.13 -8.38 -7.55
N THR A 102 -4.84 -7.14 -7.15
CA THR A 102 -3.65 -6.85 -6.34
C THR A 102 -3.72 -7.63 -5.03
N PRO A 103 -2.69 -8.44 -4.70
CA PRO A 103 -2.71 -9.30 -3.52
C PRO A 103 -2.44 -8.51 -2.23
N PHE A 104 -3.34 -7.62 -1.86
CA PHE A 104 -3.17 -6.73 -0.71
C PHE A 104 -2.98 -7.48 0.62
N TRP A 105 -3.50 -8.70 0.74
CA TRP A 105 -3.34 -9.54 1.93
C TRP A 105 -1.89 -9.96 2.18
N ARG A 106 -1.01 -9.78 1.21
CA ARG A 106 0.42 -10.08 1.36
C ARG A 106 1.17 -8.94 2.05
N ILE A 107 0.55 -7.77 2.19
CA ILE A 107 1.14 -6.63 2.89
C ILE A 107 0.27 -6.12 4.04
N VAL A 108 -1.05 -6.16 3.90
CA VAL A 108 -1.97 -5.78 4.97
C VAL A 108 -2.28 -7.02 5.80
N GLY A 109 -1.79 -7.04 7.05
CA GLY A 109 -2.07 -8.12 7.96
C GLY A 109 -3.45 -7.99 8.59
N PRO A 110 -4.03 -9.11 9.11
CA PRO A 110 -5.40 -9.08 9.66
C PRO A 110 -5.54 -8.17 10.88
N ASP A 111 -4.45 -7.92 11.60
CA ASP A 111 -4.47 -7.10 12.81
C ASP A 111 -3.99 -5.66 12.56
N ASP A 112 -3.66 -5.31 11.32
CA ASP A 112 -3.19 -3.98 10.96
C ASP A 112 -4.35 -2.97 10.99
N LYS A 113 -4.01 -1.72 11.30
CA LYS A 113 -5.00 -0.63 11.31
C LYS A 113 -5.68 -0.47 9.96
N ILE A 114 -4.95 -0.69 8.87
CA ILE A 114 -5.51 -0.60 7.52
C ILE A 114 -6.61 -1.65 7.34
N ALA A 115 -6.39 -2.87 7.83
CA ALA A 115 -7.38 -3.95 7.70
C ALA A 115 -8.73 -3.56 8.29
N ALA A 116 -8.72 -2.88 9.43
CA ALA A 116 -9.96 -2.44 10.09
C ALA A 116 -10.74 -1.41 9.27
N LYS A 117 -10.09 -0.74 8.34
CA LYS A 117 -10.70 0.29 7.51
C LYS A 117 -11.19 -0.23 6.15
N LEU A 118 -10.87 -1.47 5.82
CA LEU A 118 -11.27 -2.08 4.55
C LEU A 118 -12.69 -2.64 4.65
N ASN A 119 -13.40 -2.64 3.53
CA ASN A 119 -14.73 -3.23 3.44
C ASN A 119 -14.62 -4.75 3.24
N ILE A 120 -13.92 -5.40 4.15
CA ILE A 120 -13.72 -6.85 4.16
C ILE A 120 -13.40 -7.27 5.59
N ASP A 121 -13.83 -8.48 5.97
CA ASP A 121 -13.54 -9.01 7.29
C ASP A 121 -12.04 -9.32 7.41
N SER A 122 -11.42 -8.92 8.52
CA SER A 122 -10.00 -9.22 8.77
C SER A 122 -9.73 -10.72 8.78
N GLU A 123 -10.72 -11.54 9.15
CA GLU A 123 -10.60 -12.99 9.10
C GLU A 123 -10.41 -13.49 7.67
N TRP A 124 -11.01 -12.82 6.68
CA TRP A 124 -10.77 -13.14 5.27
C TRP A 124 -9.28 -13.02 4.92
N ILE A 125 -8.64 -11.98 5.44
CA ILE A 125 -7.19 -11.76 5.21
C ILE A 125 -6.39 -12.90 5.82
N ARG A 126 -6.74 -13.29 7.06
CA ARG A 126 -6.06 -14.38 7.75
C ARG A 126 -6.19 -15.69 6.98
N GLN A 127 -7.40 -16.00 6.51
CA GLN A 127 -7.67 -17.20 5.74
C GLN A 127 -6.93 -17.19 4.40
N GLN A 128 -6.91 -16.07 3.72
CA GLN A 128 -6.23 -15.95 2.43
C GLN A 128 -4.72 -16.14 2.59
N ARG A 129 -4.12 -15.59 3.63
CA ARG A 129 -2.70 -15.83 3.92
C ARG A 129 -2.44 -17.31 4.19
N ALA A 130 -3.32 -17.97 4.95
CA ALA A 130 -3.18 -19.39 5.26
C ALA A 130 -3.23 -20.26 4.00
N LEU A 131 -4.06 -19.91 3.03
CA LEU A 131 -4.18 -20.64 1.77
C LEU A 131 -2.92 -20.55 0.90
N GLU A 132 -2.05 -19.60 1.16
CA GLU A 132 -0.83 -19.39 0.37
C GLU A 132 0.43 -20.01 1.01
N ILE A 133 0.28 -20.65 2.16
CA ILE A 133 1.43 -21.28 2.83
C ILE A 133 1.74 -22.64 2.22
#